data_ae9410aed80fedfefb912a2d48802933
#
_entry.id   ae9410aed80fedfefb912a2d48802933
#
_cell.length_a   1.000
_cell.length_b   1.000
_cell.length_c   1.000
_cell.angle_alpha   90.00
_cell.angle_beta   90.00
_cell.angle_gamma   90.00
#
_symmetry.space_group_name_H-M   'P 1'
#
loop_
_entity.id
_entity.type
_entity.pdbx_description
1 polymer ?
#
loop_
_entity_poly.entity_id
_entity_poly.type
_entity_poly.pdbx_seq_one_letter_code
_entity_poly.pdbx_strand_id
1 'polypeptide(L)'
;MMPLPMNEFLQQSMQAGGFDLDFEVVEWGAMLLGYRSAPDAPASKGVDALNISLSYTDPSSMFRYWHSTSYSPTNQNWGHWSTPHLDDLLQQAQETFDPGERDKILAQAHALVVDEAPWVWIVHDLNPRAMSPHVKGFHPAQSWSQDFTSITME
;
A
#
# COMPACT_ATOMS: atom_id res chain seq x y z
N MET A 1 -0.38 3.05 -10.99
CA MET A 1 -1.25 2.49 -12.04
C MET A 1 -0.64 1.14 -12.43
N MET A 2 -1.42 0.06 -12.32
CA MET A 2 -0.90 -1.29 -12.58
C MET A 2 -1.00 -1.58 -14.08
N PRO A 3 0.07 -2.08 -14.73
CA PRO A 3 0.03 -2.44 -16.15
C PRO A 3 -1.01 -3.53 -16.44
N LEU A 4 -1.72 -3.44 -17.57
CA LEU A 4 -2.73 -4.41 -17.96
C LEU A 4 -2.20 -5.86 -17.99
N PRO A 5 -1.01 -6.18 -18.54
CA PRO A 5 -0.49 -7.54 -18.54
C PRO A 5 -0.30 -8.13 -17.14
N MET A 6 0.01 -7.30 -16.14
CA MET A 6 0.14 -7.75 -14.75
C MET A 6 -1.21 -8.11 -14.14
N ASN A 7 -2.25 -7.34 -14.44
CA ASN A 7 -3.62 -7.62 -14.01
C ASN A 7 -4.16 -8.90 -14.68
N GLU A 8 -3.90 -9.12 -15.96
CA GLU A 8 -4.26 -10.35 -16.67
C GLU A 8 -3.57 -11.57 -16.07
N PHE A 9 -2.29 -11.46 -15.73
CA PHE A 9 -1.57 -12.53 -15.04
C PHE A 9 -2.12 -12.81 -13.65
N LEU A 10 -2.44 -11.76 -12.89
CA LEU A 10 -3.07 -11.88 -11.56
C LEU A 10 -4.42 -12.59 -11.66
N GLN A 11 -5.27 -12.21 -12.62
CA GLN A 11 -6.56 -12.84 -12.86
C GLN A 11 -6.40 -14.34 -13.13
N GLN A 12 -5.50 -14.71 -14.06
CA GLN A 12 -5.25 -16.12 -14.39
C GLN A 12 -4.73 -16.90 -13.17
N SER A 13 -3.82 -16.31 -12.39
CA SER A 13 -3.26 -16.97 -11.21
C SER A 13 -4.32 -17.21 -10.12
N MET A 14 -5.19 -16.23 -9.89
CA MET A 14 -6.26 -16.35 -8.91
C MET A 14 -7.37 -17.31 -9.38
N GLN A 15 -7.70 -17.32 -10.67
CA GLN A 15 -8.61 -18.31 -11.25
C GLN A 15 -8.10 -19.74 -11.05
N ALA A 16 -6.80 -19.97 -11.21
CA ALA A 16 -6.19 -21.28 -10.92
C ALA A 16 -6.33 -21.68 -9.44
N GLY A 17 -6.41 -20.71 -8.55
CA GLY A 17 -6.69 -20.87 -7.12
C GLY A 17 -8.19 -20.99 -6.77
N GLY A 18 -9.08 -20.93 -7.76
CA GLY A 18 -10.51 -21.07 -7.57
C GLY A 18 -11.27 -19.75 -7.35
N PHE A 19 -10.64 -18.60 -7.54
CA PHE A 19 -11.30 -17.29 -7.49
C PHE A 19 -11.77 -16.89 -8.88
N ASP A 20 -13.03 -16.49 -9.00
CA ASP A 20 -13.58 -15.90 -10.22
C ASP A 20 -13.49 -14.38 -10.11
N LEU A 21 -12.54 -13.80 -10.84
CA LEU A 21 -12.25 -12.36 -10.81
C LEU A 21 -12.79 -11.67 -12.07
N ASP A 22 -13.59 -10.64 -11.84
CA ASP A 22 -13.99 -9.69 -12.88
C ASP A 22 -13.33 -8.33 -12.59
N PHE A 23 -12.54 -7.83 -13.55
CA PHE A 23 -11.85 -6.54 -13.41
C PHE A 23 -12.67 -5.41 -14.00
N GLU A 24 -13.04 -4.46 -13.15
CA GLU A 24 -13.53 -3.17 -13.59
C GLU A 24 -12.36 -2.17 -13.67
N VAL A 25 -12.07 -1.69 -14.88
CA VAL A 25 -11.04 -0.67 -15.11
C VAL A 25 -11.67 0.70 -14.98
N VAL A 26 -11.30 1.42 -13.94
CA VAL A 26 -11.85 2.74 -13.63
C VAL A 26 -10.78 3.83 -13.76
N GLU A 27 -11.22 5.07 -13.95
CA GLU A 27 -10.35 6.25 -13.92
C GLU A 27 -9.78 6.43 -12.49
N TRP A 28 -8.55 6.98 -12.41
CA TRP A 28 -7.83 7.13 -11.14
C TRP A 28 -8.59 7.91 -10.06
N GLY A 29 -9.26 9.00 -10.42
CA GLY A 29 -10.05 9.79 -9.47
C GLY A 29 -11.24 9.02 -8.92
N ALA A 30 -11.92 8.24 -9.77
CA ALA A 30 -13.02 7.36 -9.35
C ALA A 30 -12.54 6.25 -8.42
N MET A 31 -11.38 5.63 -8.73
CA MET A 31 -10.78 4.64 -7.86
C MET A 31 -10.38 5.22 -6.49
N LEU A 32 -9.78 6.42 -6.46
CA LEU A 32 -9.44 7.09 -5.20
C LEU A 32 -10.68 7.47 -4.38
N LEU A 33 -11.77 7.83 -5.03
CA LEU A 33 -13.03 8.10 -4.35
C LEU A 33 -13.55 6.84 -3.67
N GLY A 34 -13.57 5.70 -4.34
CA GLY A 34 -13.93 4.39 -3.77
C GLY A 34 -13.01 4.01 -2.61
N TYR A 35 -11.69 4.09 -2.82
CA TYR A 35 -10.70 3.76 -1.80
C TYR A 35 -10.78 4.61 -0.52
N ARG A 36 -11.18 5.88 -0.64
CA ARG A 36 -11.34 6.80 0.48
C ARG A 36 -12.74 6.84 1.08
N SER A 37 -13.67 6.10 0.50
CA SER A 37 -15.03 5.95 1.00
C SER A 37 -15.14 4.74 1.92
N ALA A 38 -16.22 4.66 2.69
CA ALA A 38 -16.53 3.42 3.40
C ALA A 38 -16.86 2.31 2.38
N PRO A 39 -16.60 1.02 2.69
CA PRO A 39 -16.88 -0.10 1.79
C PRO A 39 -18.35 -0.20 1.34
N ASP A 40 -19.28 0.25 2.17
CA ASP A 40 -20.71 0.28 1.90
C ASP A 40 -21.20 1.57 1.20
N ALA A 41 -20.29 2.52 0.95
CA ALA A 41 -20.62 3.76 0.24
C ALA A 41 -20.99 3.51 -1.22
N PRO A 42 -21.84 4.36 -1.84
CA PRO A 42 -22.19 4.21 -3.25
C PRO A 42 -21.00 4.14 -4.21
N ALA A 43 -19.91 4.83 -3.89
CA ALA A 43 -18.67 4.82 -4.69
C ALA A 43 -17.90 3.49 -4.63
N SER A 44 -18.18 2.64 -3.65
CA SER A 44 -17.56 1.31 -3.46
C SER A 44 -18.53 0.17 -3.77
N LYS A 45 -19.76 0.48 -4.19
CA LYS A 45 -20.80 -0.52 -4.38
C LYS A 45 -20.42 -1.54 -5.46
N GLY A 46 -20.42 -2.82 -5.09
CA GLY A 46 -20.09 -3.93 -5.98
C GLY A 46 -18.59 -4.16 -6.18
N VAL A 47 -17.74 -3.50 -5.37
CA VAL A 47 -16.30 -3.70 -5.35
C VAL A 47 -15.93 -4.58 -4.17
N ASP A 48 -15.41 -5.77 -4.44
CA ASP A 48 -14.96 -6.71 -3.40
C ASP A 48 -13.47 -6.48 -3.03
N ALA A 49 -12.67 -5.99 -3.99
CA ALA A 49 -11.26 -5.69 -3.77
C ALA A 49 -10.78 -4.52 -4.65
N LEU A 50 -9.74 -3.84 -4.20
CA LEU A 50 -9.08 -2.76 -4.94
C LEU A 50 -7.64 -3.17 -5.24
N ASN A 51 -7.24 -3.05 -6.51
CA ASN A 51 -5.85 -3.19 -6.91
C ASN A 51 -5.19 -1.80 -6.94
N ILE A 52 -4.33 -1.53 -5.98
CA ILE A 52 -3.71 -0.21 -5.80
C ILE A 52 -2.22 -0.35 -5.54
N SER A 53 -1.46 0.66 -5.97
CA SER A 53 -0.06 0.82 -5.62
C SER A 53 0.07 1.87 -4.51
N LEU A 54 0.79 1.53 -3.46
CA LEU A 54 0.98 2.39 -2.29
C LEU A 54 2.47 2.69 -2.09
N SER A 55 2.77 3.91 -1.66
CA SER A 55 4.14 4.29 -1.30
C SER A 55 4.30 4.28 0.22
N TYR A 56 5.23 3.47 0.68
CA TYR A 56 5.65 3.45 2.08
C TYR A 56 6.96 4.21 2.20
N THR A 57 7.02 5.17 3.11
CA THR A 57 8.24 5.90 3.45
C THR A 57 8.89 5.35 4.71
N ASP A 58 8.09 4.76 5.59
CA ASP A 58 8.51 4.24 6.88
C ASP A 58 7.57 3.08 7.29
N PRO A 59 8.07 2.00 7.91
CA PRO A 59 7.25 0.88 8.37
C PRO A 59 6.13 1.27 9.34
N SER A 60 6.25 2.37 10.08
CA SER A 60 5.16 2.88 10.95
C SER A 60 3.89 3.26 10.18
N SER A 61 4.00 3.42 8.85
CA SER A 61 2.84 3.60 7.96
C SER A 61 1.84 2.45 8.03
N MET A 62 2.22 1.28 8.54
CA MET A 62 1.34 0.14 8.76
C MET A 62 0.11 0.50 9.59
N PHE A 63 0.25 1.41 10.56
CA PHE A 63 -0.86 1.84 11.41
C PHE A 63 -2.07 2.33 10.60
N ARG A 64 -1.84 3.18 9.61
CA ARG A 64 -2.93 3.75 8.81
C ARG A 64 -3.63 2.76 7.88
N TYR A 65 -3.00 1.62 7.61
CA TYR A 65 -3.57 0.61 6.71
C TYR A 65 -4.23 -0.55 7.44
N TRP A 66 -3.85 -0.83 8.70
CA TRP A 66 -4.30 -2.03 9.39
C TRP A 66 -4.79 -1.83 10.82
N HIS A 67 -4.59 -0.66 11.45
CA HIS A 67 -5.17 -0.43 12.77
C HIS A 67 -6.69 -0.23 12.66
N SER A 68 -7.46 -0.71 13.65
CA SER A 68 -8.93 -0.61 13.65
C SER A 68 -9.43 0.83 13.64
N THR A 69 -8.73 1.77 14.29
CA THR A 69 -9.08 3.21 14.24
C THR A 69 -8.80 3.87 12.90
N SER A 70 -8.15 3.15 11.98
CA SER A 70 -7.81 3.61 10.63
C SER A 70 -8.78 3.13 9.55
N TYR A 71 -9.93 2.59 9.93
CA TYR A 71 -10.96 2.18 8.97
C TYR A 71 -11.42 3.37 8.12
N SER A 72 -11.59 3.11 6.81
CA SER A 72 -12.15 4.11 5.91
C SER A 72 -13.60 4.46 6.32
N PRO A 73 -14.06 5.69 6.14
CA PRO A 73 -13.39 6.82 5.49
C PRO A 73 -12.45 7.61 6.40
N THR A 74 -12.26 7.23 7.66
CA THR A 74 -11.42 7.96 8.61
C THR A 74 -9.96 7.96 8.16
N ASN A 75 -9.47 6.81 7.67
CA ASN A 75 -8.12 6.63 7.17
C ASN A 75 -8.12 5.59 6.02
N GLN A 76 -7.09 4.74 5.89
CA GLN A 76 -6.81 3.95 4.69
C GLN A 76 -6.96 2.43 4.88
N ASN A 77 -7.51 1.97 5.99
CA ASN A 77 -7.90 0.57 6.17
C ASN A 77 -9.25 0.33 5.49
N TRP A 78 -9.23 0.22 4.16
CA TRP A 78 -10.44 0.09 3.36
C TRP A 78 -11.15 -1.26 3.59
N GLY A 79 -10.39 -2.34 3.77
CA GLY A 79 -10.93 -3.68 4.04
C GLY A 79 -11.56 -3.83 5.42
N HIS A 80 -11.47 -2.82 6.30
CA HIS A 80 -11.95 -2.86 7.69
C HIS A 80 -11.46 -4.11 8.44
N TRP A 81 -10.24 -4.56 8.11
CA TRP A 81 -9.63 -5.71 8.76
C TRP A 81 -8.61 -5.25 9.80
N SER A 82 -8.70 -5.82 10.99
CA SER A 82 -7.70 -5.74 12.05
C SER A 82 -7.92 -6.84 13.06
N THR A 83 -6.97 -7.06 13.94
CA THR A 83 -7.11 -7.90 15.13
C THR A 83 -6.67 -7.12 16.37
N PRO A 84 -7.20 -7.43 17.58
CA PRO A 84 -6.76 -6.77 18.80
C PRO A 84 -5.24 -6.87 19.03
N HIS A 85 -4.64 -8.01 18.69
CA HIS A 85 -3.20 -8.19 18.82
C HIS A 85 -2.41 -7.32 17.85
N LEU A 86 -2.89 -7.14 16.62
CA LEU A 86 -2.27 -6.24 15.66
C LEU A 86 -2.39 -4.77 16.10
N ASP A 87 -3.56 -4.38 16.60
CA ASP A 87 -3.77 -3.03 17.14
C ASP A 87 -2.81 -2.72 18.28
N ASP A 88 -2.63 -3.68 19.22
CA ASP A 88 -1.69 -3.54 20.32
C ASP A 88 -0.24 -3.36 19.84
N LEU A 89 0.20 -4.17 18.88
CA LEU A 89 1.55 -4.06 18.30
C LEU A 89 1.76 -2.71 17.60
N LEU A 90 0.79 -2.28 16.80
CA LEU A 90 0.88 -1.01 16.08
C LEU A 90 0.86 0.19 17.04
N GLN A 91 0.07 0.13 18.11
CA GLN A 91 0.07 1.15 19.16
C GLN A 91 1.39 1.20 19.91
N GLN A 92 1.91 0.05 20.34
CA GLN A 92 3.22 -0.05 20.99
C GLN A 92 4.34 0.53 20.10
N ALA A 93 4.32 0.25 18.79
CA ALA A 93 5.30 0.78 17.87
C ALA A 93 5.28 2.32 17.80
N GLN A 94 4.09 2.93 17.89
CA GLN A 94 3.96 4.40 17.92
C GLN A 94 4.47 5.01 19.23
N GLU A 95 4.37 4.30 20.34
CA GLU A 95 4.81 4.75 21.65
C GLU A 95 6.30 4.47 21.93
N THR A 96 6.96 3.68 21.07
CA THR A 96 8.36 3.27 21.23
C THR A 96 9.29 4.21 20.48
N PHE A 97 10.10 4.98 21.22
CA PHE A 97 11.03 5.96 20.66
C PHE A 97 12.39 5.36 20.24
N ASP A 98 12.81 4.25 20.84
CA ASP A 98 14.02 3.54 20.41
C ASP A 98 13.79 2.89 19.04
N PRO A 99 14.57 3.25 18.00
CA PRO A 99 14.35 2.71 16.66
C PRO A 99 14.49 1.18 16.59
N GLY A 100 15.46 0.62 17.32
CA GLY A 100 15.72 -0.82 17.27
C GLY A 100 14.62 -1.64 17.93
N GLU A 101 14.05 -1.15 19.03
CA GLU A 101 12.90 -1.81 19.68
C GLU A 101 11.62 -1.62 18.85
N ARG A 102 11.40 -0.44 18.31
CA ARG A 102 10.29 -0.16 17.41
C ARG A 102 10.30 -1.07 16.18
N ASP A 103 11.45 -1.26 15.57
CA ASP A 103 11.60 -2.12 14.39
C ASP A 103 11.28 -3.60 14.71
N LYS A 104 11.62 -4.07 15.91
CA LYS A 104 11.24 -5.43 16.36
C LYS A 104 9.73 -5.58 16.50
N ILE A 105 9.04 -4.58 17.05
CA ILE A 105 7.58 -4.59 17.19
C ILE A 105 6.92 -4.55 15.80
N LEU A 106 7.39 -3.66 14.92
CA LEU A 106 6.88 -3.57 13.55
C LEU A 106 7.13 -4.86 12.75
N ALA A 107 8.24 -5.55 12.97
CA ALA A 107 8.49 -6.85 12.36
C ALA A 107 7.49 -7.92 12.80
N GLN A 108 7.06 -7.92 14.08
CA GLN A 108 6.01 -8.82 14.58
C GLN A 108 4.65 -8.47 13.95
N ALA A 109 4.29 -7.19 13.89
CA ALA A 109 3.08 -6.73 13.23
C ALA A 109 3.07 -7.13 11.75
N HIS A 110 4.19 -6.95 11.05
CA HIS A 110 4.34 -7.36 9.65
C HIS A 110 4.17 -8.87 9.46
N ALA A 111 4.79 -9.68 10.32
CA ALA A 111 4.66 -11.13 10.26
C ALA A 111 3.20 -11.57 10.42
N LEU A 112 2.47 -10.99 11.37
CA LEU A 112 1.05 -11.25 11.59
C LEU A 112 0.20 -10.89 10.35
N VAL A 113 0.44 -9.71 9.75
CA VAL A 113 -0.29 -9.28 8.55
C VAL A 113 0.00 -10.20 7.36
N VAL A 114 1.24 -10.67 7.21
CA VAL A 114 1.59 -11.61 6.13
C VAL A 114 0.93 -12.97 6.34
N ASP A 115 0.90 -13.47 7.57
CA ASP A 115 0.30 -14.77 7.91
C ASP A 115 -1.22 -14.78 7.71
N GLU A 116 -1.89 -13.74 8.15
CA GLU A 116 -3.36 -13.57 8.00
C GLU A 116 -3.78 -13.19 6.57
N ALA A 117 -2.84 -12.71 5.76
CA ALA A 117 -3.01 -12.38 4.33
C ALA A 117 -4.27 -11.55 3.98
N PRO A 118 -4.54 -10.42 4.67
CA PRO A 118 -5.67 -9.56 4.33
C PRO A 118 -5.53 -8.89 2.96
N TRP A 119 -4.33 -8.91 2.38
CA TRP A 119 -3.99 -8.40 1.06
C TRP A 119 -3.29 -9.46 0.22
N VAL A 120 -3.50 -9.38 -1.09
CA VAL A 120 -2.68 -10.10 -2.07
C VAL A 120 -1.48 -9.24 -2.44
N TRP A 121 -0.29 -9.66 -2.01
CA TRP A 121 0.98 -8.98 -2.30
C TRP A 121 1.42 -9.32 -3.71
N ILE A 122 1.54 -8.32 -4.59
CA ILE A 122 1.80 -8.55 -6.01
C ILE A 122 3.27 -8.30 -6.35
N VAL A 123 3.74 -7.05 -6.24
CA VAL A 123 5.11 -6.67 -6.58
C VAL A 123 5.59 -5.46 -5.78
N HIS A 124 6.91 -5.27 -5.74
CA HIS A 124 7.54 -3.99 -5.43
C HIS A 124 8.07 -3.37 -6.72
N ASP A 125 7.67 -2.13 -6.99
CA ASP A 125 8.12 -1.38 -8.17
C ASP A 125 9.63 -1.09 -8.12
N LEU A 126 10.30 -1.23 -9.25
CA LEU A 126 11.70 -0.80 -9.40
C LEU A 126 11.83 0.73 -9.50
N ASN A 127 10.74 1.44 -9.74
CA ASN A 127 10.69 2.89 -9.87
C ASN A 127 11.75 3.45 -10.86
N PRO A 128 11.77 3.02 -12.13
CA PRO A 128 12.77 3.49 -13.09
C PRO A 128 12.70 5.01 -13.25
N ARG A 129 13.87 5.63 -13.37
CA ARG A 129 14.01 7.08 -13.58
C ARG A 129 14.82 7.32 -14.85
N ALA A 130 14.26 8.09 -15.77
CA ALA A 130 14.95 8.56 -16.95
C ALA A 130 15.26 10.06 -16.80
N MET A 131 16.47 10.46 -17.13
CA MET A 131 16.90 11.85 -17.03
C MET A 131 17.88 12.20 -18.13
N SER A 132 18.00 13.50 -18.42
CA SER A 132 19.02 14.00 -19.34
C SER A 132 20.43 13.75 -18.78
N PRO A 133 21.46 13.52 -19.60
CA PRO A 133 22.85 13.44 -19.16
C PRO A 133 23.39 14.74 -18.56
N HIS A 134 22.69 15.86 -18.79
CA HIS A 134 23.00 17.16 -18.19
C HIS A 134 22.53 17.30 -16.72
N VAL A 135 21.71 16.39 -16.24
CA VAL A 135 21.27 16.35 -14.83
C VAL A 135 22.38 15.74 -13.98
N LYS A 136 22.84 16.48 -12.98
CA LYS A 136 23.84 16.05 -11.99
C LYS A 136 23.25 16.08 -10.57
N GLY A 137 23.87 15.35 -9.66
CA GLY A 137 23.48 15.36 -8.24
C GLY A 137 22.16 14.65 -7.93
N PHE A 138 21.61 13.86 -8.87
CA PHE A 138 20.42 13.06 -8.59
C PHE A 138 20.75 11.85 -7.71
N HIS A 139 20.04 11.73 -6.59
CA HIS A 139 20.11 10.58 -5.70
C HIS A 139 18.75 9.88 -5.67
N PRO A 140 18.63 8.65 -6.21
CA PRO A 140 17.35 7.94 -6.27
C PRO A 140 16.86 7.56 -4.87
N ALA A 141 15.61 7.90 -4.55
CA ALA A 141 14.93 7.39 -3.37
C ALA A 141 14.21 6.08 -3.67
N GLN A 142 14.02 5.24 -2.66
CA GLN A 142 13.20 4.03 -2.77
C GLN A 142 11.71 4.37 -2.96
N SER A 143 11.26 5.49 -2.39
CA SER A 143 9.88 5.94 -2.52
C SER A 143 9.62 6.69 -3.83
N TRP A 144 8.37 6.98 -4.12
CA TRP A 144 7.99 7.85 -5.24
C TRP A 144 8.42 9.30 -5.04
N SER A 145 8.57 9.73 -3.80
CA SER A 145 9.05 11.06 -3.46
C SER A 145 10.55 11.15 -3.68
N GLN A 146 11.00 12.19 -4.38
CA GLN A 146 12.39 12.44 -4.70
C GLN A 146 12.84 13.75 -4.09
N ASP A 147 14.07 13.79 -3.59
CA ASP A 147 14.71 15.04 -3.21
C ASP A 147 15.40 15.64 -4.45
N PHE A 148 14.99 16.84 -4.82
CA PHE A 148 15.54 17.59 -5.95
C PHE A 148 16.52 18.70 -5.52
N THR A 149 16.78 18.86 -4.23
CA THR A 149 17.58 19.98 -3.71
C THR A 149 19.04 19.93 -4.13
N SER A 150 19.56 18.73 -4.43
CA SER A 150 20.95 18.52 -4.87
C SER A 150 21.12 18.54 -6.39
N ILE A 151 20.04 18.69 -7.16
CA ILE A 151 20.10 18.61 -8.62
C ILE A 151 20.62 19.91 -9.22
N THR A 152 21.57 19.77 -10.16
CA THR A 152 22.07 20.84 -11.01
C THR A 152 21.96 20.46 -12.49
N MET A 153 21.95 21.48 -13.37
CA MET A 153 21.99 21.30 -14.81
C MET A 153 23.32 21.83 -15.34
N GLU A 154 24.06 21.00 -16.07
CA GLU A 154 25.36 21.34 -16.70
C GLU A 154 25.35 21.03 -18.18
#